data_a6d917a7c9fa0f9391016ac861b35be0
#
_entry.id   a6d917a7c9fa0f9391016ac861b35be0
#
_cell.length_a   1.000
_cell.length_b   1.000
_cell.length_c   1.000
_cell.angle_alpha   90.00
_cell.angle_beta   90.00
_cell.angle_gamma   90.00
#
_symmetry.space_group_name_H-M   'P 1'
#
loop_
_entity.id
_entity.type
_entity.pdbx_description
1 polymer ?
#
loop_
_entity_poly.entity_id
_entity_poly.type
_entity_poly.pdbx_seq_one_letter_code
_entity_poly.pdbx_strand_id
1 'polypeptide(L)'
;MDQTILGIDIGSSKICAVIASVRDGVPHIIGVGRHRSQGLKKGLVVNIDLASKAIKAAVEEAKSQAEGTESINKAIVSVSGAYTKSVLSSGVYNVTENEITIREIGKALNNAVYNASIPQEFDVIHVLPYKFRLDEQDHIEDPMGMTGRRLEVFAHIVTAQHSSLENLRRTIQLAGVEIQNIVLASYASSIAVLSDDEKNLGVACIDIGGSTCEIMIHDGNAMRYNNFFGVGSHHITSDLAITLNTKISAAEEVKIRYGDLGIKSDSETGGQIQSDQMIEVPSVGVDEAVHFVELAKAQAVIKARVLETFGVLARYIDQSGLKDRLGAGIVLTGGMMNMQGIRDLAKVFFHNMPTRISKTIEMPGIYDELRDPSYSTVLGLIWYGAGKCTNYERDSMMKICHKEAKNQDALPAFSQPSSYAPNRDYQNILDTDLSNLKEDLAQGVRGQASSPRADQGKGESSLSKAKQAFTKFAEKLF
;
A
#
# COMPACT_ATOMS: atom_id res chain seq x y z
N MET A 1 -26.54 1.31 20.41
CA MET A 1 -25.89 2.63 20.22
C MET A 1 -25.12 2.56 18.92
N ASP A 2 -25.32 3.50 18.03
CA ASP A 2 -24.56 3.56 16.78
C ASP A 2 -23.07 3.79 17.13
N GLN A 3 -22.21 2.92 16.64
CA GLN A 3 -20.77 3.06 16.82
C GLN A 3 -20.29 4.14 15.85
N THR A 4 -19.56 5.13 16.33
CA THR A 4 -18.90 6.13 15.46
C THR A 4 -17.43 5.80 15.31
N ILE A 5 -16.91 5.87 14.07
CA ILE A 5 -15.54 5.56 13.72
C ILE A 5 -14.92 6.83 13.12
N LEU A 6 -13.71 7.18 13.59
CA LEU A 6 -12.82 8.13 12.95
C LEU A 6 -11.65 7.38 12.33
N GLY A 7 -11.52 7.46 11.01
CA GLY A 7 -10.36 6.98 10.27
C GLY A 7 -9.46 8.13 9.86
N ILE A 8 -8.14 8.01 10.04
CA ILE A 8 -7.16 9.02 9.63
C ILE A 8 -6.11 8.36 8.74
N ASP A 9 -6.12 8.72 7.47
CA ASP A 9 -5.05 8.35 6.54
C ASP A 9 -3.96 9.42 6.54
N ILE A 10 -2.72 8.99 6.85
CA ILE A 10 -1.54 9.84 6.93
C ILE A 10 -0.69 9.64 5.66
N GLY A 11 -1.20 10.21 4.57
CA GLY A 11 -0.55 10.10 3.27
C GLY A 11 0.57 11.13 3.05
N SER A 12 1.45 10.86 2.08
CA SER A 12 2.56 11.76 1.73
C SER A 12 2.12 13.02 0.97
N SER A 13 0.96 13.00 0.30
CA SER A 13 0.41 14.15 -0.45
C SER A 13 -0.65 14.88 0.35
N LYS A 14 -1.54 14.14 0.99
CA LYS A 14 -2.64 14.66 1.80
C LYS A 14 -2.80 13.82 3.07
N ILE A 15 -3.33 14.44 4.10
CA ILE A 15 -3.91 13.80 5.28
C ILE A 15 -5.41 13.86 5.10
N CYS A 16 -6.09 12.74 5.31
CA CYS A 16 -7.53 12.64 5.19
C CYS A 16 -8.13 12.03 6.45
N ALA A 17 -9.11 12.70 7.04
CA ALA A 17 -9.90 12.23 8.15
C ALA A 17 -11.34 11.98 7.69
N VAL A 18 -11.90 10.81 8.01
CA VAL A 18 -13.29 10.46 7.70
C VAL A 18 -13.98 10.00 8.97
N ILE A 19 -15.16 10.52 9.21
CA ILE A 19 -16.04 10.10 10.30
C ILE A 19 -17.21 9.34 9.70
N ALA A 20 -17.50 8.18 10.25
CA ALA A 20 -18.65 7.36 9.85
C ALA A 20 -19.42 6.84 11.06
N SER A 21 -20.75 6.79 10.97
CA SER A 21 -21.61 6.09 11.91
C SER A 21 -21.91 4.69 11.38
N VAL A 22 -21.81 3.66 12.22
CA VAL A 22 -22.06 2.27 11.81
C VAL A 22 -23.47 1.85 12.22
N ARG A 23 -24.26 1.44 11.23
CA ARG A 23 -25.62 0.91 11.41
C ARG A 23 -25.68 -0.48 10.81
N ASP A 24 -26.05 -1.46 11.59
CA ASP A 24 -26.13 -2.88 11.17
C ASP A 24 -24.86 -3.40 10.48
N GLY A 25 -23.68 -2.96 10.96
CA GLY A 25 -22.38 -3.33 10.40
C GLY A 25 -21.98 -2.57 9.12
N VAL A 26 -22.84 -1.66 8.62
CA VAL A 26 -22.55 -0.83 7.44
C VAL A 26 -22.17 0.58 7.88
N PRO A 27 -20.99 1.07 7.51
CA PRO A 27 -20.60 2.43 7.82
C PRO A 27 -21.30 3.44 6.89
N HIS A 28 -21.76 4.55 7.48
CA HIS A 28 -22.34 5.70 6.82
C HIS A 28 -21.45 6.90 7.04
N ILE A 29 -20.90 7.49 5.99
CA ILE A 29 -20.01 8.65 6.10
C ILE A 29 -20.82 9.89 6.49
N ILE A 30 -20.37 10.58 7.53
CA ILE A 30 -21.03 11.77 8.08
C ILE A 30 -20.12 12.99 8.12
N GLY A 31 -18.82 12.83 7.92
CA GLY A 31 -17.88 13.95 7.87
C GLY A 31 -16.56 13.57 7.20
N VAL A 32 -15.98 14.52 6.47
CA VAL A 32 -14.73 14.36 5.73
C VAL A 32 -13.89 15.61 5.89
N GLY A 33 -12.63 15.45 6.26
CA GLY A 33 -11.69 16.55 6.31
C GLY A 33 -10.38 16.20 5.61
N ARG A 34 -9.79 17.19 4.97
CA ARG A 34 -8.57 17.03 4.17
C ARG A 34 -7.60 18.17 4.41
N HIS A 35 -6.35 17.84 4.52
CA HIS A 35 -5.30 18.84 4.62
C HIS A 35 -4.08 18.40 3.80
N ARG A 36 -3.39 19.36 3.20
CA ARG A 36 -2.11 19.08 2.53
C ARG A 36 -1.12 18.51 3.54
N SER A 37 -0.45 17.43 3.18
CA SER A 37 0.54 16.78 4.02
C SER A 37 1.72 17.71 4.30
N GLN A 38 2.09 17.85 5.56
CA GLN A 38 3.24 18.59 6.04
C GLN A 38 3.97 17.79 7.12
N GLY A 39 5.28 17.96 7.22
CA GLY A 39 6.09 17.27 8.23
C GLY A 39 6.25 15.75 7.99
N LEU A 40 5.88 15.27 6.80
CA LEU A 40 5.99 13.87 6.39
C LEU A 40 6.91 13.72 5.18
N LYS A 41 7.69 12.64 5.14
CA LYS A 41 8.53 12.29 3.98
C LYS A 41 8.50 10.77 3.80
N LYS A 42 8.07 10.30 2.62
CA LYS A 42 7.93 8.88 2.31
C LYS A 42 7.07 8.12 3.35
N GLY A 43 5.99 8.73 3.80
CA GLY A 43 5.15 8.20 4.87
C GLY A 43 5.73 8.32 6.29
N LEU A 44 6.96 8.86 6.51
CA LEU A 44 7.67 9.05 7.78
C LEU A 44 7.35 10.42 8.39
N VAL A 45 7.08 10.47 9.68
CA VAL A 45 7.05 11.72 10.43
C VAL A 45 8.47 12.25 10.57
N VAL A 46 8.77 13.36 9.88
CA VAL A 46 10.08 14.05 9.94
C VAL A 46 10.00 15.36 10.69
N ASN A 47 8.78 15.88 10.92
CA ASN A 47 8.52 17.04 11.77
C ASN A 47 7.17 16.85 12.47
N ILE A 48 7.23 16.59 13.77
CA ILE A 48 6.07 16.26 14.59
C ILE A 48 5.09 17.46 14.67
N ASP A 49 5.59 18.69 14.82
CA ASP A 49 4.76 19.88 14.97
C ASP A 49 3.97 20.18 13.68
N LEU A 50 4.61 20.15 12.52
CA LEU A 50 3.93 20.36 11.24
C LEU A 50 2.92 19.25 10.93
N ALA A 51 3.28 18.01 11.21
CA ALA A 51 2.40 16.88 10.97
C ALA A 51 1.18 16.89 11.90
N SER A 52 1.37 17.20 13.19
CA SER A 52 0.25 17.28 14.15
C SER A 52 -0.74 18.40 13.80
N LYS A 53 -0.25 19.57 13.36
CA LYS A 53 -1.11 20.66 12.90
C LYS A 53 -1.94 20.28 11.67
N ALA A 54 -1.31 19.60 10.71
CA ALA A 54 -2.00 19.15 9.50
C ALA A 54 -3.05 18.06 9.79
N ILE A 55 -2.75 17.14 10.71
CA ILE A 55 -3.71 16.12 11.18
C ILE A 55 -4.87 16.79 11.92
N LYS A 56 -4.56 17.70 12.84
CA LYS A 56 -5.57 18.44 13.60
C LYS A 56 -6.53 19.17 12.67
N ALA A 57 -6.02 19.89 11.67
CA ALA A 57 -6.84 20.61 10.71
C ALA A 57 -7.78 19.67 9.94
N ALA A 58 -7.29 18.50 9.47
CA ALA A 58 -8.13 17.52 8.80
C ALA A 58 -9.22 16.94 9.70
N VAL A 59 -8.90 16.65 10.97
CA VAL A 59 -9.87 16.13 11.94
C VAL A 59 -10.92 17.18 12.31
N GLU A 60 -10.53 18.44 12.51
CA GLU A 60 -11.45 19.55 12.80
C GLU A 60 -12.41 19.80 11.63
N GLU A 61 -11.91 19.75 10.40
CA GLU A 61 -12.74 19.86 9.20
C GLU A 61 -13.76 18.72 9.12
N ALA A 62 -13.35 17.45 9.36
CA ALA A 62 -14.26 16.32 9.39
C ALA A 62 -15.34 16.46 10.48
N LYS A 63 -14.96 16.90 11.68
CA LYS A 63 -15.89 17.13 12.80
C LYS A 63 -16.88 18.26 12.50
N SER A 64 -16.47 19.31 11.80
CA SER A 64 -17.34 20.43 11.47
C SER A 64 -18.53 20.06 10.57
N GLN A 65 -18.43 18.95 9.84
CA GLN A 65 -19.47 18.42 8.96
C GLN A 65 -20.39 17.40 9.65
N ALA A 66 -19.96 16.87 10.79
CA ALA A 66 -20.64 15.77 11.47
C ALA A 66 -21.18 16.23 12.82
N GLU A 67 -22.48 16.51 12.89
CA GLU A 67 -23.14 16.95 14.14
C GLU A 67 -23.01 15.89 15.26
N GLY A 68 -22.77 16.34 16.49
CA GLY A 68 -22.68 15.48 17.67
C GLY A 68 -21.40 14.65 17.77
N THR A 69 -20.37 14.97 16.97
CA THR A 69 -19.09 14.25 16.96
C THR A 69 -17.94 14.98 17.66
N GLU A 70 -18.23 16.07 18.38
CA GLU A 70 -17.22 16.89 19.07
C GLU A 70 -16.41 16.08 20.09
N SER A 71 -17.05 15.09 20.73
CA SER A 71 -16.41 14.22 21.73
C SER A 71 -15.58 13.08 21.14
N ILE A 72 -15.59 12.87 19.82
CA ILE A 72 -14.80 11.80 19.19
C ILE A 72 -13.32 12.17 19.26
N ASN A 73 -12.58 11.40 20.06
CA ASN A 73 -11.15 11.58 20.25
C ASN A 73 -10.33 10.33 19.95
N LYS A 74 -10.94 9.22 19.52
CA LYS A 74 -10.25 7.96 19.17
C LYS A 74 -10.32 7.70 17.68
N ALA A 75 -9.17 7.34 17.09
CA ALA A 75 -9.07 7.10 15.65
C ALA A 75 -8.36 5.79 15.31
N ILE A 76 -8.74 5.22 14.17
CA ILE A 76 -7.97 4.20 13.47
C ILE A 76 -7.07 4.92 12.47
N VAL A 77 -5.78 4.65 12.53
CA VAL A 77 -4.75 5.42 11.82
C VAL A 77 -4.00 4.54 10.86
N SER A 78 -3.73 5.02 9.64
CA SER A 78 -2.88 4.32 8.69
C SER A 78 -1.40 4.43 9.07
N VAL A 79 -0.63 3.37 8.79
CA VAL A 79 0.82 3.39 8.78
C VAL A 79 1.34 2.93 7.43
N SER A 80 2.31 3.67 6.88
CA SER A 80 2.91 3.31 5.60
C SER A 80 3.81 2.07 5.71
N GLY A 81 3.86 1.28 4.65
CA GLY A 81 4.77 0.15 4.51
C GLY A 81 6.25 0.48 4.66
N ALA A 82 6.62 1.77 4.56
CA ALA A 82 8.00 2.24 4.68
C ALA A 82 8.70 1.88 6.00
N TYR A 83 7.93 1.62 7.06
CA TYR A 83 8.45 1.26 8.40
C TYR A 83 8.27 -0.19 8.74
N THR A 84 7.59 -0.92 7.86
CA THR A 84 7.11 -2.24 8.20
C THR A 84 8.03 -3.32 7.64
N LYS A 85 8.08 -4.42 8.34
CA LYS A 85 8.61 -5.70 7.86
C LYS A 85 7.54 -6.75 8.07
N SER A 86 7.58 -7.78 7.25
CA SER A 86 6.69 -8.91 7.44
C SER A 86 7.45 -10.22 7.47
N VAL A 87 6.90 -11.18 8.20
CA VAL A 87 7.45 -12.51 8.34
C VAL A 87 6.32 -13.54 8.34
N LEU A 88 6.54 -14.66 7.67
CA LEU A 88 5.66 -15.83 7.77
C LEU A 88 6.11 -16.66 8.96
N SER A 89 5.17 -17.03 9.83
CA SER A 89 5.43 -17.85 11.00
C SER A 89 4.31 -18.82 11.26
N SER A 90 4.57 -19.85 12.04
CA SER A 90 3.55 -20.77 12.51
C SER A 90 3.63 -20.97 14.02
N GLY A 91 2.48 -21.25 14.62
CA GLY A 91 2.36 -21.54 16.04
C GLY A 91 1.50 -22.76 16.29
N VAL A 92 1.99 -23.64 17.14
CA VAL A 92 1.30 -24.87 17.53
C VAL A 92 0.78 -24.73 18.96
N TYR A 93 -0.44 -25.17 19.19
CA TYR A 93 -1.02 -25.29 20.52
C TYR A 93 -1.64 -26.67 20.72
N ASN A 94 -1.33 -27.32 21.84
CA ASN A 94 -1.95 -28.59 22.21
C ASN A 94 -3.25 -28.31 22.98
N VAL A 95 -4.37 -28.73 22.40
CA VAL A 95 -5.73 -28.51 22.92
C VAL A 95 -6.00 -29.48 24.06
N THR A 96 -6.41 -28.96 25.20
CA THR A 96 -6.65 -29.74 26.41
C THR A 96 -8.12 -30.18 26.55
N GLU A 97 -9.05 -29.39 25.99
CA GLU A 97 -10.50 -29.58 26.15
C GLU A 97 -11.17 -30.25 24.95
N ASN A 98 -10.38 -30.76 24.00
CA ASN A 98 -10.80 -31.40 22.75
C ASN A 98 -11.62 -30.53 21.77
N GLU A 99 -12.09 -29.36 22.15
CA GLU A 99 -12.81 -28.42 21.30
C GLU A 99 -11.99 -27.15 21.08
N ILE A 100 -11.97 -26.66 19.87
CA ILE A 100 -11.26 -25.44 19.50
C ILE A 100 -12.15 -24.24 19.78
N THR A 101 -11.70 -23.37 20.66
CA THR A 101 -12.35 -22.08 20.94
C THR A 101 -11.46 -20.92 20.53
N ILE A 102 -11.96 -19.69 20.62
CA ILE A 102 -11.19 -18.47 20.37
C ILE A 102 -9.91 -18.39 21.24
N ARG A 103 -9.94 -19.01 22.42
CA ARG A 103 -8.82 -19.06 23.36
C ARG A 103 -7.68 -19.91 22.83
N GLU A 104 -7.98 -21.10 22.27
CA GLU A 104 -6.99 -22.00 21.68
C GLU A 104 -6.36 -21.38 20.44
N ILE A 105 -7.19 -20.75 19.58
CA ILE A 105 -6.72 -19.99 18.42
C ILE A 105 -5.80 -18.86 18.88
N GLY A 106 -6.20 -18.11 19.90
CA GLY A 106 -5.38 -17.03 20.47
C GLY A 106 -4.04 -17.50 21.00
N LYS A 107 -3.96 -18.67 21.62
CA LYS A 107 -2.72 -19.25 22.10
C LYS A 107 -1.81 -19.72 20.97
N ALA A 108 -2.39 -20.34 19.93
CA ALA A 108 -1.66 -20.72 18.73
C ALA A 108 -1.06 -19.50 18.02
N LEU A 109 -1.83 -18.41 17.90
CA LEU A 109 -1.33 -17.13 17.35
C LEU A 109 -0.20 -16.53 18.20
N ASN A 110 -0.28 -16.59 19.55
CA ASN A 110 0.81 -16.14 20.41
C ASN A 110 2.08 -16.93 20.14
N ASN A 111 1.97 -18.26 19.99
CA ASN A 111 3.12 -19.11 19.68
C ASN A 111 3.70 -18.78 18.29
N ALA A 112 2.85 -18.43 17.29
CA ALA A 112 3.32 -17.96 15.99
C ALA A 112 4.12 -16.65 16.11
N VAL A 113 3.66 -15.69 16.91
CA VAL A 113 4.39 -14.43 17.18
C VAL A 113 5.71 -14.71 17.87
N TYR A 114 5.73 -15.59 18.87
CA TYR A 114 6.95 -15.97 19.57
C TYR A 114 7.97 -16.63 18.63
N ASN A 115 7.52 -17.56 17.80
CA ASN A 115 8.37 -18.27 16.84
C ASN A 115 8.91 -17.37 15.72
N ALA A 116 8.25 -16.26 15.44
CA ALA A 116 8.69 -15.28 14.43
C ALA A 116 10.01 -14.58 14.79
N SER A 117 10.47 -14.68 16.04
CA SER A 117 11.74 -14.10 16.53
C SER A 117 11.90 -12.62 16.15
N ILE A 118 10.87 -11.82 16.41
CA ILE A 118 10.80 -10.41 16.03
C ILE A 118 11.85 -9.62 16.83
N PRO A 119 12.72 -8.81 16.16
CA PRO A 119 13.69 -7.98 16.84
C PRO A 119 13.02 -6.95 17.76
N GLN A 120 13.69 -6.58 18.86
CA GLN A 120 13.15 -5.67 19.90
C GLN A 120 12.80 -4.28 19.39
N GLU A 121 13.45 -3.82 18.33
CA GLU A 121 13.16 -2.54 17.67
C GLU A 121 11.89 -2.52 16.83
N PHE A 122 11.16 -3.65 16.74
CA PHE A 122 9.92 -3.76 15.98
C PHE A 122 8.76 -4.19 16.87
N ASP A 123 7.63 -3.50 16.71
CA ASP A 123 6.34 -3.86 17.32
C ASP A 123 5.46 -4.59 16.30
N VAL A 124 4.68 -5.56 16.76
CA VAL A 124 3.67 -6.24 15.93
C VAL A 124 2.48 -5.28 15.73
N ILE A 125 2.07 -5.10 14.48
CA ILE A 125 0.87 -4.32 14.15
C ILE A 125 -0.27 -5.18 13.61
N HIS A 126 0.04 -6.31 12.94
CA HIS A 126 -0.94 -7.28 12.50
C HIS A 126 -0.39 -8.70 12.61
N VAL A 127 -1.24 -9.63 13.06
CA VAL A 127 -1.02 -11.07 12.92
C VAL A 127 -2.19 -11.62 12.11
N LEU A 128 -1.95 -11.97 10.86
CA LEU A 128 -2.96 -12.32 9.87
C LEU A 128 -2.90 -13.83 9.59
N PRO A 129 -3.78 -14.65 10.19
CA PRO A 129 -3.84 -16.07 9.89
C PRO A 129 -4.21 -16.30 8.42
N TYR A 130 -3.57 -17.26 7.78
CA TYR A 130 -3.90 -17.61 6.40
C TYR A 130 -4.18 -19.11 6.21
N LYS A 131 -3.94 -19.91 7.23
CA LYS A 131 -4.17 -21.36 7.18
C LYS A 131 -4.17 -21.93 8.58
N PHE A 132 -5.06 -22.89 8.82
CA PHE A 132 -5.06 -23.71 10.01
C PHE A 132 -4.84 -25.17 9.66
N ARG A 133 -4.26 -25.91 10.62
CA ARG A 133 -4.14 -27.37 10.59
C ARG A 133 -4.59 -27.90 11.94
N LEU A 134 -5.43 -28.91 11.92
CA LEU A 134 -5.90 -29.59 13.14
C LEU A 134 -5.54 -31.07 13.07
N ASP A 135 -4.68 -31.51 13.95
CA ASP A 135 -4.04 -32.83 13.92
C ASP A 135 -3.34 -33.08 12.57
N GLU A 136 -3.82 -34.03 11.76
CA GLU A 136 -3.31 -34.30 10.39
C GLU A 136 -4.13 -33.63 9.30
N GLN A 137 -5.25 -33.02 9.63
CA GLN A 137 -6.13 -32.35 8.66
C GLN A 137 -5.59 -30.97 8.33
N ASP A 138 -5.19 -30.78 7.09
CA ASP A 138 -4.68 -29.53 6.53
C ASP A 138 -5.80 -28.70 5.85
N HIS A 139 -5.52 -27.43 5.54
CA HIS A 139 -6.41 -26.52 4.82
C HIS A 139 -7.76 -26.26 5.51
N ILE A 140 -7.75 -26.15 6.84
CA ILE A 140 -8.94 -25.74 7.60
C ILE A 140 -9.06 -24.22 7.49
N GLU A 141 -10.24 -23.74 7.05
CA GLU A 141 -10.57 -22.33 6.94
C GLU A 141 -11.00 -21.72 8.28
N ASP A 142 -11.86 -22.46 8.99
CA ASP A 142 -12.37 -22.07 10.30
C ASP A 142 -12.29 -23.25 11.27
N PRO A 143 -11.36 -23.21 12.25
CA PRO A 143 -11.21 -24.28 13.22
C PRO A 143 -12.17 -24.18 14.40
N MET A 144 -12.97 -23.10 14.54
CA MET A 144 -13.87 -22.87 15.68
C MET A 144 -14.88 -24.00 15.85
N GLY A 145 -15.03 -24.52 17.07
CA GLY A 145 -15.95 -25.61 17.37
C GLY A 145 -15.52 -26.98 16.89
N MET A 146 -14.41 -27.10 16.16
CA MET A 146 -13.89 -28.39 15.72
C MET A 146 -13.22 -29.14 16.89
N THR A 147 -13.29 -30.47 16.82
CA THR A 147 -12.63 -31.36 17.80
C THR A 147 -11.25 -31.78 17.30
N GLY A 148 -10.23 -31.61 18.14
CA GLY A 148 -8.86 -32.00 17.85
C GLY A 148 -7.91 -31.79 19.02
N ARG A 149 -6.69 -32.31 18.91
CA ARG A 149 -5.67 -32.24 19.98
C ARG A 149 -4.53 -31.29 19.70
N ARG A 150 -4.21 -31.03 18.42
CA ARG A 150 -3.09 -30.21 18.01
C ARG A 150 -3.53 -29.20 16.97
N LEU A 151 -3.70 -27.95 17.40
CA LEU A 151 -3.99 -26.83 16.50
C LEU A 151 -2.69 -26.17 16.07
N GLU A 152 -2.50 -26.01 14.77
CA GLU A 152 -1.41 -25.24 14.19
C GLU A 152 -1.99 -24.10 13.34
N VAL A 153 -1.51 -22.88 13.56
CA VAL A 153 -1.85 -21.70 12.79
C VAL A 153 -0.65 -21.24 11.97
N PHE A 154 -0.89 -20.88 10.73
CA PHE A 154 0.09 -20.21 9.87
C PHE A 154 -0.34 -18.78 9.71
N ALA A 155 0.55 -17.84 9.99
CA ALA A 155 0.23 -16.42 10.00
C ALA A 155 1.27 -15.59 9.23
N HIS A 156 0.78 -14.55 8.56
CA HIS A 156 1.57 -13.44 8.07
C HIS A 156 1.60 -12.36 9.14
N ILE A 157 2.77 -12.08 9.68
CA ILE A 157 2.96 -11.13 10.77
C ILE A 157 3.58 -9.86 10.21
N VAL A 158 2.92 -8.74 10.39
CA VAL A 158 3.41 -7.42 10.00
C VAL A 158 3.90 -6.70 11.24
N THR A 159 5.13 -6.21 11.18
CA THR A 159 5.78 -5.46 12.25
C THR A 159 6.15 -4.07 11.77
N ALA A 160 6.25 -3.11 12.67
CA ALA A 160 6.70 -1.77 12.37
C ALA A 160 7.77 -1.31 13.36
N GLN A 161 8.67 -0.45 12.91
CA GLN A 161 9.76 0.06 13.74
C GLN A 161 9.22 0.85 14.94
N HIS A 162 9.60 0.46 16.15
CA HIS A 162 9.13 1.03 17.41
C HIS A 162 9.26 2.56 17.45
N SER A 163 10.44 3.10 17.13
CA SER A 163 10.68 4.55 17.16
C SER A 163 9.78 5.32 16.19
N SER A 164 9.45 4.73 15.04
CA SER A 164 8.56 5.34 14.05
C SER A 164 7.10 5.34 14.53
N LEU A 165 6.67 4.24 15.16
CA LEU A 165 5.34 4.17 15.78
C LEU A 165 5.20 5.15 16.95
N GLU A 166 6.23 5.31 17.79
CA GLU A 166 6.21 6.28 18.87
C GLU A 166 6.12 7.72 18.36
N ASN A 167 6.87 8.08 17.30
CA ASN A 167 6.76 9.38 16.66
C ASN A 167 5.34 9.60 16.07
N LEU A 168 4.75 8.58 15.49
CA LEU A 168 3.38 8.62 14.99
C LEU A 168 2.38 8.83 16.13
N ARG A 169 2.46 8.03 17.20
CA ARG A 169 1.61 8.14 18.41
C ARG A 169 1.68 9.54 19.00
N ARG A 170 2.89 10.08 19.18
CA ARG A 170 3.10 11.42 19.70
C ARG A 170 2.49 12.49 18.78
N THR A 171 2.63 12.34 17.48
CA THR A 171 2.08 13.27 16.49
C THR A 171 0.54 13.31 16.56
N ILE A 172 -0.11 12.15 16.63
CA ILE A 172 -1.55 12.02 16.76
C ILE A 172 -2.05 12.58 18.09
N GLN A 173 -1.35 12.28 19.18
CA GLN A 173 -1.69 12.81 20.51
C GLN A 173 -1.63 14.35 20.55
N LEU A 174 -0.62 14.96 19.92
CA LEU A 174 -0.51 16.41 19.80
C LEU A 174 -1.61 17.02 18.91
N ALA A 175 -2.18 16.26 18.00
CA ALA A 175 -3.36 16.65 17.23
C ALA A 175 -4.67 16.58 18.06
N GLY A 176 -4.62 16.11 19.32
CA GLY A 176 -5.77 15.98 20.21
C GLY A 176 -6.57 14.67 19.99
N VAL A 177 -5.96 13.66 19.41
CA VAL A 177 -6.58 12.36 19.09
C VAL A 177 -5.81 11.23 19.78
N GLU A 178 -6.53 10.22 20.26
CA GLU A 178 -5.99 8.96 20.77
C GLU A 178 -6.02 7.89 19.66
N ILE A 179 -5.01 7.05 19.59
CA ILE A 179 -5.00 5.94 18.66
C ILE A 179 -5.82 4.78 19.24
N GLN A 180 -6.88 4.39 18.53
CA GLN A 180 -7.64 3.19 18.81
C GLN A 180 -6.99 1.96 18.19
N ASN A 181 -6.48 2.09 16.96
CA ASN A 181 -5.80 1.03 16.25
C ASN A 181 -4.87 1.61 15.17
N ILE A 182 -3.82 0.87 14.82
CA ILE A 182 -2.89 1.21 13.74
C ILE A 182 -3.04 0.14 12.67
N VAL A 183 -3.29 0.54 11.43
CA VAL A 183 -3.52 -0.37 10.30
C VAL A 183 -2.56 -0.07 9.17
N LEU A 184 -1.95 -1.10 8.59
CA LEU A 184 -1.09 -0.97 7.42
C LEU A 184 -1.89 -0.35 6.26
N ALA A 185 -1.37 0.70 5.62
CA ALA A 185 -2.07 1.46 4.57
C ALA A 185 -2.51 0.58 3.40
N SER A 186 -1.64 -0.29 2.89
CA SER A 186 -1.99 -1.22 1.82
C SER A 186 -3.04 -2.27 2.23
N TYR A 187 -3.06 -2.67 3.50
CA TYR A 187 -4.11 -3.56 4.02
C TYR A 187 -5.45 -2.84 4.06
N ALA A 188 -5.48 -1.61 4.58
CA ALA A 188 -6.68 -0.79 4.55
C ALA A 188 -7.17 -0.56 3.11
N SER A 189 -6.28 -0.15 2.19
CA SER A 189 -6.64 0.03 0.77
C SER A 189 -7.25 -1.24 0.18
N SER A 190 -6.68 -2.42 0.46
CA SER A 190 -7.20 -3.70 -0.04
C SER A 190 -8.61 -4.02 0.48
N ILE A 191 -8.89 -3.70 1.75
CA ILE A 191 -10.23 -3.87 2.34
C ILE A 191 -11.28 -3.02 1.61
N ALA A 192 -10.90 -1.82 1.17
CA ALA A 192 -11.82 -0.89 0.49
C ALA A 192 -12.10 -1.25 -0.97
N VAL A 193 -11.20 -1.98 -1.65
CA VAL A 193 -11.25 -2.09 -3.11
C VAL A 193 -11.36 -3.51 -3.66
N LEU A 194 -11.11 -4.53 -2.83
CA LEU A 194 -11.15 -5.93 -3.26
C LEU A 194 -12.47 -6.58 -2.88
N SER A 195 -13.06 -7.30 -3.82
CA SER A 195 -14.16 -8.22 -3.54
C SER A 195 -13.66 -9.53 -2.91
N ASP A 196 -14.56 -10.25 -2.26
CA ASP A 196 -14.20 -11.55 -1.67
C ASP A 196 -13.87 -12.58 -2.75
N ASP A 197 -14.52 -12.53 -3.92
CA ASP A 197 -14.20 -13.38 -5.06
C ASP A 197 -12.77 -13.15 -5.56
N GLU A 198 -12.34 -11.88 -5.66
CA GLU A 198 -10.96 -11.55 -6.06
C GLU A 198 -9.93 -12.06 -5.06
N LYS A 199 -10.21 -11.93 -3.77
CA LYS A 199 -9.32 -12.46 -2.72
C LYS A 199 -9.22 -13.98 -2.79
N ASN A 200 -10.36 -14.66 -2.99
CA ASN A 200 -10.42 -16.12 -3.12
C ASN A 200 -9.65 -16.65 -4.34
N LEU A 201 -9.79 -15.96 -5.48
CA LEU A 201 -9.08 -16.29 -6.72
C LEU A 201 -7.59 -15.92 -6.70
N GLY A 202 -7.17 -15.16 -5.72
CA GLY A 202 -5.82 -14.60 -5.64
C GLY A 202 -5.66 -13.30 -6.43
N VAL A 203 -5.23 -12.24 -5.75
CA VAL A 203 -5.12 -10.89 -6.31
C VAL A 203 -3.96 -10.12 -5.71
N ALA A 204 -3.26 -9.35 -6.54
CA ALA A 204 -2.31 -8.35 -6.10
C ALA A 204 -2.98 -6.97 -6.08
N CYS A 205 -3.11 -6.36 -4.90
CA CYS A 205 -3.53 -4.97 -4.74
C CYS A 205 -2.28 -4.09 -4.68
N ILE A 206 -2.21 -3.10 -5.55
CA ILE A 206 -1.08 -2.17 -5.65
C ILE A 206 -1.58 -0.76 -5.44
N ASP A 207 -1.13 -0.11 -4.37
CA ASP A 207 -1.42 1.28 -4.06
C ASP A 207 -0.24 2.17 -4.44
N ILE A 208 -0.45 3.09 -5.40
CA ILE A 208 0.57 4.02 -5.85
C ILE A 208 0.22 5.43 -5.40
N GLY A 209 0.84 5.81 -4.30
CA GLY A 209 0.67 7.11 -3.66
C GLY A 209 1.60 8.20 -4.19
N GLY A 210 1.74 9.27 -3.39
CA GLY A 210 2.61 10.41 -3.72
C GLY A 210 4.10 10.08 -3.65
N SER A 211 4.54 9.37 -2.62
CA SER A 211 5.96 9.07 -2.39
C SER A 211 6.26 7.58 -2.25
N THR A 212 5.23 6.74 -2.21
CA THR A 212 5.33 5.30 -1.95
C THR A 212 4.45 4.52 -2.90
N CYS A 213 4.89 3.33 -3.25
CA CYS A 213 4.09 2.26 -3.81
C CYS A 213 4.06 1.12 -2.81
N GLU A 214 2.90 0.58 -2.55
CA GLU A 214 2.71 -0.55 -1.66
C GLU A 214 2.02 -1.67 -2.42
N ILE A 215 2.51 -2.89 -2.26
CA ILE A 215 1.90 -4.08 -2.84
C ILE A 215 1.44 -5.01 -1.73
N MET A 216 0.27 -5.57 -1.90
CA MET A 216 -0.30 -6.59 -1.05
C MET A 216 -0.89 -7.71 -1.90
N ILE A 217 -0.57 -8.97 -1.58
CA ILE A 217 -1.11 -10.13 -2.28
C ILE A 217 -2.01 -10.90 -1.33
N HIS A 218 -3.25 -11.12 -1.78
CA HIS A 218 -4.21 -12.01 -1.19
C HIS A 218 -4.23 -13.34 -1.97
N ASP A 219 -4.38 -14.45 -1.25
CA ASP A 219 -4.54 -15.79 -1.78
C ASP A 219 -5.44 -16.59 -0.83
N GLY A 220 -6.64 -16.96 -1.28
CA GLY A 220 -7.62 -17.65 -0.48
C GLY A 220 -8.13 -16.83 0.71
N ASN A 221 -8.59 -15.61 0.49
CA ASN A 221 -9.09 -14.69 1.53
C ASN A 221 -8.06 -14.23 2.58
N ALA A 222 -6.81 -14.62 2.42
CA ALA A 222 -5.77 -14.30 3.39
C ALA A 222 -4.64 -13.50 2.74
N MET A 223 -4.11 -12.56 3.50
CA MET A 223 -2.92 -11.82 3.10
C MET A 223 -1.68 -12.72 3.21
N ARG A 224 -0.97 -12.89 2.10
CA ARG A 224 0.20 -13.78 1.98
C ARG A 224 1.51 -13.05 1.77
N TYR A 225 1.47 -11.83 1.27
CA TYR A 225 2.67 -11.05 0.96
C TYR A 225 2.33 -9.57 0.99
N ASN A 226 3.23 -8.77 1.55
CA ASN A 226 3.25 -7.33 1.36
C ASN A 226 4.68 -6.86 1.16
N ASN A 227 4.83 -5.81 0.39
CA ASN A 227 6.10 -5.12 0.20
C ASN A 227 5.84 -3.64 -0.09
N PHE A 228 6.90 -2.87 -0.05
CA PHE A 228 6.88 -1.43 -0.18
C PHE A 228 8.03 -0.98 -1.07
N PHE A 229 7.78 0.09 -1.80
CA PHE A 229 8.76 0.74 -2.66
C PHE A 229 8.70 2.26 -2.50
N GLY A 230 9.81 2.89 -2.14
CA GLY A 230 9.90 4.32 -1.78
C GLY A 230 9.85 5.27 -2.97
N VAL A 231 9.04 4.97 -4.00
CA VAL A 231 8.79 5.80 -5.17
C VAL A 231 7.30 5.97 -5.37
N GLY A 232 6.86 7.15 -5.78
CA GLY A 232 5.48 7.47 -6.09
C GLY A 232 5.39 8.64 -7.06
N SER A 233 4.20 9.21 -7.24
CA SER A 233 3.94 10.25 -8.24
C SER A 233 4.76 11.53 -8.07
N HIS A 234 5.28 11.84 -6.88
CA HIS A 234 6.18 12.97 -6.64
C HIS A 234 7.54 12.80 -7.35
N HIS A 235 7.97 11.57 -7.64
CA HIS A 235 9.20 11.35 -8.41
C HIS A 235 9.00 11.78 -9.86
N ILE A 236 7.81 11.58 -10.44
CA ILE A 236 7.45 12.12 -11.75
C ILE A 236 7.56 13.66 -11.74
N THR A 237 7.04 14.30 -10.68
CA THR A 237 7.12 15.75 -10.53
C THR A 237 8.57 16.25 -10.45
N SER A 238 9.41 15.53 -9.69
CA SER A 238 10.83 15.85 -9.58
C SER A 238 11.59 15.68 -10.91
N ASP A 239 11.30 14.59 -11.63
CA ASP A 239 11.90 14.33 -12.94
C ASP A 239 11.51 15.41 -13.96
N LEU A 240 10.22 15.81 -13.96
CA LEU A 240 9.72 16.91 -14.78
C LEU A 240 10.40 18.23 -14.41
N ALA A 241 10.50 18.57 -13.11
CA ALA A 241 11.13 19.82 -12.68
C ALA A 241 12.58 19.92 -13.15
N ILE A 242 13.34 18.81 -13.08
CA ILE A 242 14.72 18.75 -13.53
C ILE A 242 14.78 18.83 -15.07
N THR A 243 14.00 17.99 -15.77
CA THR A 243 14.09 17.87 -17.24
C THR A 243 13.58 19.10 -17.97
N LEU A 244 12.56 19.76 -17.41
CA LEU A 244 11.96 20.97 -17.96
C LEU A 244 12.56 22.25 -17.36
N ASN A 245 13.54 22.14 -16.46
CA ASN A 245 14.17 23.25 -15.75
C ASN A 245 13.14 24.25 -15.16
N THR A 246 12.15 23.72 -14.42
CA THR A 246 11.04 24.49 -13.88
C THR A 246 10.85 24.28 -12.37
N LYS A 247 10.03 25.12 -11.72
CA LYS A 247 9.69 24.99 -10.29
C LYS A 247 8.90 23.71 -10.05
N ILE A 248 9.08 23.06 -8.89
CA ILE A 248 8.36 21.83 -8.51
C ILE A 248 6.84 22.02 -8.60
N SER A 249 6.31 23.18 -8.19
CA SER A 249 4.88 23.48 -8.30
C SER A 249 4.38 23.49 -9.73
N ALA A 250 5.14 24.08 -10.65
CA ALA A 250 4.80 24.10 -12.08
C ALA A 250 4.93 22.71 -12.72
N ALA A 251 5.95 21.94 -12.34
CA ALA A 251 6.10 20.56 -12.76
C ALA A 251 4.90 19.67 -12.31
N GLU A 252 4.38 19.92 -11.10
CA GLU A 252 3.17 19.25 -10.62
C GLU A 252 1.94 19.62 -11.46
N GLU A 253 1.78 20.89 -11.82
CA GLU A 253 0.71 21.34 -12.71
C GLU A 253 0.83 20.72 -14.11
N VAL A 254 2.06 20.65 -14.65
CA VAL A 254 2.32 19.97 -15.93
C VAL A 254 1.92 18.51 -15.89
N LYS A 255 2.30 17.80 -14.80
CA LYS A 255 1.92 16.41 -14.58
C LYS A 255 0.40 16.23 -14.54
N ILE A 256 -0.31 17.08 -13.81
CA ILE A 256 -1.77 16.98 -13.66
C ILE A 256 -2.50 17.33 -14.94
N ARG A 257 -2.09 18.39 -15.63
CA ARG A 257 -2.79 18.88 -16.83
C ARG A 257 -2.48 18.07 -18.09
N TYR A 258 -1.26 17.60 -18.22
CA TYR A 258 -0.72 17.03 -19.46
C TYR A 258 -0.24 15.59 -19.31
N GLY A 259 -0.43 14.97 -18.13
CA GLY A 259 -0.05 13.61 -17.84
C GLY A 259 -0.90 12.59 -18.60
N ASP A 260 -0.72 12.50 -19.91
CA ASP A 260 -1.31 11.47 -20.76
C ASP A 260 -0.23 10.48 -21.20
N LEU A 261 -0.48 9.20 -20.94
CA LEU A 261 0.46 8.11 -21.24
C LEU A 261 0.34 7.58 -22.67
N GLY A 262 -0.54 8.17 -23.48
CA GLY A 262 -0.57 8.04 -24.93
C GLY A 262 -0.78 6.63 -25.47
N ILE A 263 -1.50 5.74 -24.76
CA ILE A 263 -1.97 4.48 -25.32
C ILE A 263 -3.42 4.68 -25.74
N LYS A 264 -3.64 5.11 -26.98
CA LYS A 264 -4.94 5.08 -27.59
C LYS A 264 -5.25 3.62 -27.96
N SER A 265 -6.28 3.05 -27.38
CA SER A 265 -6.89 1.82 -27.91
C SER A 265 -7.32 2.07 -29.35
N ASP A 266 -7.09 1.09 -30.22
CA ASP A 266 -7.48 1.07 -31.63
C ASP A 266 -8.97 1.35 -31.80
N SER A 267 -9.36 2.60 -31.87
CA SER A 267 -10.63 3.06 -32.39
C SER A 267 -10.37 4.22 -33.35
N GLU A 268 -10.25 3.87 -34.61
CA GLU A 268 -10.57 4.56 -35.87
C GLU A 268 -10.39 6.09 -36.01
N THR A 269 -9.61 6.75 -35.19
CA THR A 269 -9.16 8.11 -35.51
C THR A 269 -7.69 8.23 -35.20
N GLY A 270 -6.87 8.00 -36.23
CA GLY A 270 -5.43 8.27 -36.23
C GLY A 270 -5.12 9.76 -35.95
N GLY A 271 -5.32 10.15 -34.70
CA GLY A 271 -4.78 11.41 -34.21
C GLY A 271 -3.30 11.23 -34.00
N GLN A 272 -2.48 11.66 -34.96
CA GLN A 272 -1.07 11.94 -34.72
C GLN A 272 -0.96 12.73 -33.43
N ILE A 273 -0.11 12.29 -32.48
CA ILE A 273 0.40 13.15 -31.42
C ILE A 273 0.92 14.38 -32.17
N GLN A 274 0.32 15.55 -31.93
CA GLN A 274 0.85 16.79 -32.47
C GLN A 274 2.22 16.95 -31.82
N SER A 275 3.26 16.53 -32.53
CA SER A 275 4.66 16.52 -32.08
C SER A 275 5.19 17.92 -31.74
N ASP A 276 4.45 18.96 -32.12
CA ASP A 276 4.92 20.36 -32.08
C ASP A 276 4.18 21.20 -31.03
N GLN A 277 3.38 20.58 -30.15
CA GLN A 277 2.70 21.34 -29.09
C GLN A 277 3.70 21.78 -28.04
N MET A 278 3.83 23.11 -27.86
CA MET A 278 4.65 23.73 -26.84
C MET A 278 3.79 24.09 -25.64
N ILE A 279 4.34 23.90 -24.44
CA ILE A 279 3.77 24.37 -23.20
C ILE A 279 4.69 25.40 -22.54
N GLU A 280 4.09 26.40 -21.93
CA GLU A 280 4.80 27.46 -21.23
C GLU A 280 5.02 27.04 -19.77
N VAL A 281 6.27 27.14 -19.30
CA VAL A 281 6.64 26.82 -17.91
C VAL A 281 7.52 27.94 -17.33
N PRO A 282 7.36 28.27 -16.02
CA PRO A 282 8.19 29.29 -15.37
C PRO A 282 9.63 28.77 -15.19
N SER A 283 10.60 29.63 -15.44
CA SER A 283 12.03 29.35 -15.26
C SER A 283 12.42 29.32 -13.77
N VAL A 284 13.44 28.52 -13.43
CA VAL A 284 14.02 28.49 -12.09
C VAL A 284 14.97 29.69 -11.91
N GLY A 285 14.81 30.41 -10.78
CA GLY A 285 15.76 31.44 -10.36
C GLY A 285 15.61 32.81 -11.01
N VAL A 286 14.67 32.99 -11.93
CA VAL A 286 14.35 34.27 -12.54
C VAL A 286 12.86 34.55 -12.31
N ASP A 287 12.56 35.62 -11.57
CA ASP A 287 11.18 36.00 -11.35
C ASP A 287 10.50 36.40 -12.65
N GLU A 288 9.28 35.87 -12.89
CA GLU A 288 8.43 36.09 -14.06
C GLU A 288 8.98 35.63 -15.41
N ALA A 289 10.19 35.05 -15.50
CA ALA A 289 10.65 34.50 -16.77
C ALA A 289 9.99 33.13 -17.05
N VAL A 290 9.50 32.98 -18.26
CA VAL A 290 8.90 31.74 -18.77
C VAL A 290 9.71 31.25 -19.95
N HIS A 291 9.65 29.95 -20.21
CA HIS A 291 10.20 29.36 -21.43
C HIS A 291 9.26 28.29 -21.97
N PHE A 292 9.43 27.93 -23.22
CA PHE A 292 8.61 26.94 -23.89
C PHE A 292 9.31 25.60 -23.95
N VAL A 293 8.58 24.54 -23.66
CA VAL A 293 9.04 23.16 -23.72
C VAL A 293 8.08 22.30 -24.54
N GLU A 294 8.60 21.31 -25.22
CA GLU A 294 7.79 20.37 -25.98
C GLU A 294 6.91 19.51 -25.05
N LEU A 295 5.61 19.46 -25.29
CA LEU A 295 4.70 18.61 -24.54
C LEU A 295 5.08 17.14 -24.64
N ALA A 296 5.52 16.70 -25.84
CA ALA A 296 5.96 15.33 -26.06
C ALA A 296 7.14 14.93 -25.13
N LYS A 297 8.06 15.87 -24.85
CA LYS A 297 9.17 15.64 -23.91
C LYS A 297 8.68 15.44 -22.49
N ALA A 298 7.71 16.24 -22.04
CA ALA A 298 7.11 16.08 -20.71
C ALA A 298 6.40 14.74 -20.57
N GLN A 299 5.59 14.35 -21.56
CA GLN A 299 4.88 13.07 -21.58
C GLN A 299 5.84 11.87 -21.62
N ALA A 300 6.95 11.98 -22.34
CA ALA A 300 7.99 10.95 -22.38
C ALA A 300 8.61 10.71 -21.01
N VAL A 301 8.93 11.78 -20.26
CA VAL A 301 9.46 11.68 -18.90
C VAL A 301 8.45 11.00 -17.97
N ILE A 302 7.18 11.41 -18.02
CA ILE A 302 6.11 10.80 -17.21
C ILE A 302 6.01 9.30 -17.50
N LYS A 303 5.93 8.94 -18.79
CA LYS A 303 5.79 7.55 -19.23
C LYS A 303 7.00 6.69 -18.82
N ALA A 304 8.21 7.21 -18.91
CA ALA A 304 9.43 6.51 -18.51
C ALA A 304 9.39 6.15 -17.01
N ARG A 305 9.03 7.11 -16.15
CA ARG A 305 8.92 6.86 -14.70
C ARG A 305 7.80 5.88 -14.36
N VAL A 306 6.67 5.94 -15.03
CA VAL A 306 5.58 4.97 -14.82
C VAL A 306 6.01 3.56 -15.19
N LEU A 307 6.67 3.39 -16.34
CA LEU A 307 7.18 2.08 -16.79
C LEU A 307 8.24 1.52 -15.84
N GLU A 308 9.14 2.35 -15.34
CA GLU A 308 10.12 1.95 -14.33
C GLU A 308 9.42 1.47 -13.04
N THR A 309 8.43 2.23 -12.57
CA THR A 309 7.64 1.86 -11.39
C THR A 309 6.94 0.52 -11.58
N PHE A 310 6.29 0.30 -12.73
CA PHE A 310 5.66 -0.98 -13.05
C PHE A 310 6.67 -2.13 -13.13
N GLY A 311 7.89 -1.87 -13.63
CA GLY A 311 8.98 -2.84 -13.66
C GLY A 311 9.39 -3.34 -12.28
N VAL A 312 9.49 -2.44 -11.30
CA VAL A 312 9.79 -2.81 -9.91
C VAL A 312 8.63 -3.60 -9.29
N LEU A 313 7.38 -3.17 -9.51
CA LEU A 313 6.20 -3.85 -9.01
C LEU A 313 6.05 -5.27 -9.58
N ALA A 314 6.32 -5.46 -10.88
CA ALA A 314 6.34 -6.78 -11.51
C ALA A 314 7.40 -7.69 -10.87
N ARG A 315 8.58 -7.15 -10.54
CA ARG A 315 9.63 -7.89 -9.82
C ARG A 315 9.17 -8.33 -8.44
N TYR A 316 8.47 -7.48 -7.68
CA TYR A 316 7.92 -7.88 -6.38
C TYR A 316 6.86 -8.97 -6.49
N ILE A 317 6.03 -8.95 -7.54
CA ILE A 317 5.10 -10.06 -7.82
C ILE A 317 5.88 -11.36 -8.09
N ASP A 318 6.94 -11.30 -8.91
CA ASP A 318 7.79 -12.47 -9.17
C ASP A 318 8.48 -12.98 -7.89
N GLN A 319 9.04 -12.08 -7.07
CA GLN A 319 9.71 -12.41 -5.80
C GLN A 319 8.77 -12.99 -4.74
N SER A 320 7.49 -12.65 -4.77
CA SER A 320 6.50 -13.20 -3.84
C SER A 320 6.33 -14.71 -3.94
N GLY A 321 6.67 -15.30 -5.10
CA GLY A 321 6.41 -16.70 -5.41
C GLY A 321 4.92 -17.04 -5.58
N LEU A 322 4.04 -16.02 -5.63
CA LEU A 322 2.59 -16.19 -5.71
C LEU A 322 2.01 -15.81 -7.08
N LYS A 323 2.84 -15.46 -8.05
CA LYS A 323 2.41 -14.98 -9.37
C LYS A 323 1.41 -15.92 -10.06
N ASP A 324 1.67 -17.21 -10.05
CA ASP A 324 0.81 -18.21 -10.69
C ASP A 324 -0.51 -18.44 -9.94
N ARG A 325 -0.65 -17.87 -8.76
CA ARG A 325 -1.85 -17.92 -7.91
C ARG A 325 -2.73 -16.67 -8.03
N LEU A 326 -2.36 -15.70 -8.86
CA LEU A 326 -3.10 -14.47 -9.07
C LEU A 326 -4.18 -14.64 -10.15
N GLY A 327 -5.19 -15.47 -9.88
CA GLY A 327 -6.27 -15.73 -10.84
C GLY A 327 -7.11 -14.50 -11.15
N ALA A 328 -7.34 -13.62 -10.16
CA ALA A 328 -7.99 -12.33 -10.35
C ALA A 328 -7.04 -11.21 -10.83
N GLY A 329 -5.72 -11.49 -10.89
CA GLY A 329 -4.72 -10.59 -11.45
C GLY A 329 -4.36 -9.42 -10.54
N ILE A 330 -4.44 -8.19 -11.06
CA ILE A 330 -3.93 -6.98 -10.42
C ILE A 330 -5.02 -5.93 -10.28
N VAL A 331 -5.16 -5.38 -9.08
CA VAL A 331 -5.98 -4.20 -8.80
C VAL A 331 -5.07 -3.03 -8.44
N LEU A 332 -5.15 -1.96 -9.22
CA LEU A 332 -4.38 -0.75 -9.03
C LEU A 332 -5.22 0.31 -8.31
N THR A 333 -4.67 0.92 -7.27
CA THR A 333 -5.31 2.00 -6.50
C THR A 333 -4.30 3.11 -6.17
N GLY A 334 -4.75 4.13 -5.44
CA GLY A 334 -3.94 5.29 -5.09
C GLY A 334 -4.05 6.44 -6.08
N GLY A 335 -3.58 7.61 -5.68
CA GLY A 335 -3.78 8.87 -6.40
C GLY A 335 -3.13 8.93 -7.80
N MET A 336 -2.14 8.08 -8.06
CA MET A 336 -1.53 8.01 -9.39
C MET A 336 -2.47 7.41 -10.44
N MET A 337 -3.52 6.70 -10.03
CA MET A 337 -4.50 6.09 -10.93
C MET A 337 -5.39 7.10 -11.65
N ASN A 338 -5.35 8.36 -11.24
CA ASN A 338 -6.02 9.46 -11.94
C ASN A 338 -5.31 9.94 -13.22
N MET A 339 -4.11 9.41 -13.48
CA MET A 339 -3.37 9.77 -14.68
C MET A 339 -4.02 9.14 -15.92
N GLN A 340 -4.26 9.96 -16.94
CA GLN A 340 -4.88 9.51 -18.18
C GLN A 340 -4.01 8.44 -18.88
N GLY A 341 -4.66 7.37 -19.36
CA GLY A 341 -3.98 6.27 -20.07
C GLY A 341 -3.27 5.25 -19.16
N ILE A 342 -3.22 5.47 -17.84
CA ILE A 342 -2.48 4.55 -16.92
C ILE A 342 -3.08 3.13 -16.91
N ARG A 343 -4.41 3.01 -17.01
CA ARG A 343 -5.10 1.72 -17.07
C ARG A 343 -4.66 0.91 -18.28
N ASP A 344 -4.60 1.55 -19.45
CA ASP A 344 -4.27 0.87 -20.68
C ASP A 344 -2.77 0.55 -20.75
N LEU A 345 -1.93 1.44 -20.23
CA LEU A 345 -0.50 1.15 -20.06
C LEU A 345 -0.27 -0.04 -19.11
N ALA A 346 -0.98 -0.10 -17.99
CA ALA A 346 -0.89 -1.21 -17.06
C ALA A 346 -1.33 -2.53 -17.70
N LYS A 347 -2.45 -2.55 -18.43
CA LYS A 347 -2.91 -3.74 -19.15
C LYS A 347 -1.88 -4.26 -20.16
N VAL A 348 -1.25 -3.35 -20.91
CA VAL A 348 -0.20 -3.72 -21.87
C VAL A 348 1.04 -4.22 -21.13
N PHE A 349 1.41 -3.58 -20.03
CA PHE A 349 2.60 -3.94 -19.25
C PHE A 349 2.44 -5.31 -18.56
N PHE A 350 1.29 -5.52 -17.91
CA PHE A 350 0.96 -6.76 -17.21
C PHE A 350 0.14 -7.74 -18.09
N HIS A 351 0.42 -7.78 -19.37
CA HIS A 351 -0.36 -8.41 -20.45
C HIS A 351 -0.83 -9.85 -20.20
N ASN A 352 -0.23 -10.57 -19.27
CA ASN A 352 -0.61 -11.95 -18.92
C ASN A 352 -1.51 -12.02 -17.68
N MET A 353 -1.89 -10.87 -17.09
CA MET A 353 -2.72 -10.83 -15.89
C MET A 353 -3.89 -9.87 -16.06
N PRO A 354 -5.10 -10.25 -15.66
CA PRO A 354 -6.24 -9.32 -15.57
C PRO A 354 -5.82 -8.09 -14.76
N THR A 355 -6.09 -6.89 -15.28
CA THR A 355 -5.68 -5.65 -14.60
C THR A 355 -6.81 -4.65 -14.63
N ARG A 356 -7.18 -4.11 -13.47
CA ARG A 356 -8.18 -3.07 -13.33
C ARG A 356 -7.73 -1.95 -12.39
N ILE A 357 -8.30 -0.77 -12.57
CA ILE A 357 -8.26 0.29 -11.57
C ILE A 357 -9.34 0.00 -10.53
N SER A 358 -9.04 0.31 -9.29
CA SER A 358 -9.93 0.12 -8.15
C SER A 358 -11.23 0.90 -8.30
N LYS A 359 -12.29 0.30 -7.75
CA LYS A 359 -13.52 0.98 -7.38
C LYS A 359 -13.71 0.70 -5.91
N THR A 360 -13.93 1.73 -5.12
CA THR A 360 -14.21 1.56 -3.69
C THR A 360 -15.55 0.87 -3.49
N ILE A 361 -15.63 0.03 -2.45
CA ILE A 361 -16.87 -0.60 -2.03
C ILE A 361 -17.84 0.52 -1.64
N GLU A 362 -19.06 0.46 -2.15
CA GLU A 362 -20.07 1.49 -1.88
C GLU A 362 -20.40 1.59 -0.40
N MET A 363 -20.46 2.82 0.08
CA MET A 363 -20.91 3.19 1.43
C MET A 363 -22.03 4.21 1.32
N PRO A 364 -23.10 4.09 2.11
CA PRO A 364 -24.06 5.16 2.25
C PRO A 364 -23.41 6.46 2.75
N GLY A 365 -23.88 7.61 2.22
CA GLY A 365 -23.32 8.91 2.55
C GLY A 365 -21.94 9.21 1.92
N ILE A 366 -21.46 8.34 1.02
CA ILE A 366 -20.20 8.61 0.31
C ILE A 366 -20.35 9.82 -0.60
N TYR A 367 -19.46 10.78 -0.44
CA TYR A 367 -19.33 11.90 -1.37
C TYR A 367 -18.67 11.42 -2.66
N ASP A 368 -19.07 11.98 -3.81
CA ASP A 368 -18.50 11.58 -5.12
C ASP A 368 -16.98 11.67 -5.16
N GLU A 369 -16.41 12.64 -4.47
CA GLU A 369 -14.96 12.82 -4.36
C GLU A 369 -14.25 11.64 -3.68
N LEU A 370 -14.90 10.97 -2.73
CA LEU A 370 -14.32 9.81 -2.03
C LEU A 370 -14.32 8.53 -2.87
N ARG A 371 -14.98 8.54 -4.03
CA ARG A 371 -14.92 7.44 -5.01
C ARG A 371 -13.58 7.38 -5.74
N ASP A 372 -12.80 8.45 -5.64
CA ASP A 372 -11.46 8.52 -6.21
C ASP A 372 -10.52 7.50 -5.56
N PRO A 373 -9.70 6.76 -6.34
CA PRO A 373 -8.76 5.76 -5.83
C PRO A 373 -7.81 6.29 -4.76
N SER A 374 -7.55 7.58 -4.70
CA SER A 374 -6.68 8.21 -3.69
C SER A 374 -7.25 8.24 -2.27
N TYR A 375 -8.49 7.79 -2.09
CA TYR A 375 -9.15 7.68 -0.78
C TYR A 375 -9.32 6.21 -0.31
N SER A 376 -8.81 5.25 -1.06
CA SER A 376 -8.95 3.82 -0.74
C SER A 376 -8.50 3.50 0.69
N THR A 377 -7.36 4.05 1.12
CA THR A 377 -6.82 3.82 2.47
C THR A 377 -7.79 4.28 3.55
N VAL A 378 -8.24 5.53 3.52
CA VAL A 378 -9.12 6.05 4.58
C VAL A 378 -10.47 5.32 4.61
N LEU A 379 -11.02 4.98 3.45
CA LEU A 379 -12.27 4.19 3.37
C LEU A 379 -12.07 2.78 3.90
N GLY A 380 -10.89 2.20 3.67
CA GLY A 380 -10.52 0.91 4.24
C GLY A 380 -10.39 0.94 5.76
N LEU A 381 -9.86 2.04 6.34
CA LEU A 381 -9.83 2.23 7.79
C LEU A 381 -11.26 2.27 8.38
N ILE A 382 -12.20 2.89 7.69
CA ILE A 382 -13.61 2.92 8.10
C ILE A 382 -14.22 1.51 8.06
N TRP A 383 -14.03 0.77 6.97
CA TRP A 383 -14.48 -0.62 6.88
C TRP A 383 -13.83 -1.52 7.92
N TYR A 384 -12.53 -1.34 8.18
CA TYR A 384 -11.81 -2.07 9.24
C TYR A 384 -12.43 -1.81 10.62
N GLY A 385 -12.72 -0.54 10.93
CA GLY A 385 -13.39 -0.15 12.17
C GLY A 385 -14.83 -0.69 12.29
N ALA A 386 -15.52 -0.90 11.16
CA ALA A 386 -16.83 -1.56 11.11
C ALA A 386 -16.73 -3.08 11.26
N GLY A 387 -15.53 -3.65 11.35
CA GLY A 387 -15.28 -5.08 11.59
C GLY A 387 -14.94 -5.89 10.34
N LYS A 388 -14.65 -5.24 9.22
CA LYS A 388 -14.18 -5.91 7.99
C LYS A 388 -12.66 -6.15 8.06
N CYS A 389 -12.28 -7.26 8.65
CA CYS A 389 -10.89 -7.67 8.90
C CYS A 389 -10.70 -9.13 8.53
N THR A 390 -9.45 -9.60 8.48
CA THR A 390 -9.15 -11.03 8.35
C THR A 390 -9.67 -11.78 9.57
N ASN A 391 -10.33 -12.92 9.35
CA ASN A 391 -10.87 -13.70 10.46
C ASN A 391 -9.73 -14.15 11.40
N TYR A 392 -9.95 -14.01 12.71
CA TYR A 392 -8.96 -14.27 13.78
C TYR A 392 -7.69 -13.40 13.72
N GLU A 393 -7.68 -12.33 12.93
CA GLU A 393 -6.60 -11.35 12.95
C GLU A 393 -6.35 -10.85 14.37
N ARG A 394 -5.09 -10.66 14.75
CA ARG A 394 -4.72 -9.81 15.87
C ARG A 394 -4.32 -8.44 15.39
N ASP A 395 -4.98 -7.44 15.91
CA ASP A 395 -4.72 -6.04 15.61
C ASP A 395 -3.50 -5.48 16.36
N SER A 396 -3.19 -4.21 16.16
CA SER A 396 -2.07 -3.50 16.82
C SER A 396 -2.22 -3.38 18.34
N MET A 397 -3.42 -3.62 18.88
CA MET A 397 -3.72 -3.68 20.32
C MET A 397 -3.76 -5.13 20.82
N MET A 398 -3.34 -6.09 19.99
CA MET A 398 -3.33 -7.54 20.26
C MET A 398 -4.72 -8.12 20.52
N LYS A 399 -5.80 -7.47 20.10
CA LYS A 399 -7.16 -7.98 20.15
C LYS A 399 -7.46 -8.85 18.94
N ILE A 400 -8.24 -9.92 19.16
CA ILE A 400 -8.64 -10.81 18.07
C ILE A 400 -9.90 -10.26 17.40
N CYS A 401 -9.85 -10.13 16.06
CA CYS A 401 -10.97 -9.75 15.24
C CYS A 401 -11.84 -10.97 14.94
N HIS A 402 -12.87 -11.19 15.76
CA HIS A 402 -13.88 -12.23 15.58
C HIS A 402 -15.16 -11.88 16.33
N LYS A 403 -16.30 -12.33 15.82
CA LYS A 403 -17.61 -12.02 16.40
C LYS A 403 -17.72 -12.48 17.87
N GLU A 404 -17.18 -13.64 18.19
CA GLU A 404 -17.22 -14.22 19.53
C GLU A 404 -16.20 -13.61 20.49
N ALA A 405 -15.11 -13.02 19.98
CA ALA A 405 -14.08 -12.38 20.82
C ALA A 405 -14.58 -11.14 21.56
N LYS A 406 -15.69 -10.55 21.14
CA LYS A 406 -16.29 -9.36 21.79
C LYS A 406 -16.80 -9.63 23.21
N ASN A 407 -17.00 -10.90 23.56
CA ASN A 407 -17.57 -11.33 24.86
C ASN A 407 -16.54 -11.93 25.82
N GLN A 408 -15.27 -12.00 25.45
CA GLN A 408 -14.22 -12.57 26.30
C GLN A 408 -13.27 -11.48 26.81
N ASP A 409 -12.99 -11.50 28.11
CA ASP A 409 -12.01 -10.65 28.75
C ASP A 409 -10.62 -10.83 28.12
N ALA A 410 -9.88 -9.74 28.05
CA ALA A 410 -8.58 -9.66 27.41
C ALA A 410 -7.67 -10.85 27.77
N LEU A 411 -7.21 -11.57 26.76
CA LEU A 411 -6.13 -12.54 26.92
C LEU A 411 -4.91 -11.85 27.55
N PRO A 412 -4.12 -12.54 28.41
CA PRO A 412 -3.00 -11.91 29.11
C PRO A 412 -2.04 -11.25 28.14
N ALA A 413 -1.65 -10.01 28.45
CA ALA A 413 -0.73 -9.22 27.65
C ALA A 413 0.59 -9.99 27.47
N PHE A 414 1.06 -10.02 26.23
CA PHE A 414 2.36 -10.60 25.88
C PHE A 414 3.47 -9.70 26.42
N SER A 415 4.26 -10.17 27.37
CA SER A 415 5.53 -9.54 27.76
C SER A 415 6.63 -10.05 26.82
N GLN A 416 7.18 -9.15 26.01
CA GLN A 416 8.32 -9.49 25.14
C GLN A 416 9.53 -9.95 25.99
N PRO A 417 10.23 -11.05 25.65
CA PRO A 417 11.46 -11.43 26.33
C PRO A 417 12.60 -10.46 25.96
N SER A 418 13.24 -9.91 27.00
CA SER A 418 14.43 -9.10 26.88
C SER A 418 15.62 -9.97 26.50
N SER A 419 16.32 -9.60 25.44
CA SER A 419 17.64 -10.04 24.98
C SER A 419 17.70 -10.92 23.73
N TYR A 420 18.09 -10.31 22.63
CA TYR A 420 18.91 -10.93 21.58
C TYR A 420 19.74 -9.88 20.84
N ALA A 421 20.99 -10.19 20.53
CA ALA A 421 21.95 -9.31 19.88
C ALA A 421 21.63 -9.14 18.38
N PRO A 422 21.94 -7.97 17.78
CA PRO A 422 21.50 -7.65 16.41
C PRO A 422 22.37 -8.37 15.36
N ASN A 423 21.71 -8.95 14.38
CA ASN A 423 22.35 -9.40 13.14
C ASN A 423 22.39 -8.24 12.13
N ARG A 424 23.59 -7.82 11.71
CA ARG A 424 23.88 -6.59 10.95
C ARG A 424 23.59 -6.67 9.43
N ASP A 425 23.04 -7.77 8.91
CA ASP A 425 23.08 -8.04 7.47
C ASP A 425 21.90 -7.48 6.65
N TYR A 426 20.86 -6.92 7.26
CA TYR A 426 19.65 -6.53 6.55
C TYR A 426 19.62 -5.08 6.02
N GLN A 427 20.37 -4.15 6.59
CA GLN A 427 20.43 -2.78 6.05
C GLN A 427 21.20 -2.69 4.72
N ASN A 428 22.16 -3.59 4.52
CA ASN A 428 22.94 -3.65 3.27
C ASN A 428 22.15 -4.13 2.06
N ILE A 429 21.04 -4.88 2.25
CA ILE A 429 20.28 -5.46 1.14
C ILE A 429 19.48 -4.37 0.40
N LEU A 430 18.87 -3.43 1.12
CA LEU A 430 18.05 -2.36 0.50
C LEU A 430 18.89 -1.31 -0.24
N ASP A 431 20.07 -0.96 0.31
CA ASP A 431 20.99 -0.02 -0.33
C ASP A 431 21.77 -0.70 -1.47
N THR A 432 22.03 -2.00 -1.37
CA THR A 432 22.69 -2.80 -2.41
C THR A 432 21.77 -3.02 -3.60
N ASP A 433 20.46 -3.25 -3.40
CA ASP A 433 19.51 -3.43 -4.51
C ASP A 433 19.31 -2.16 -5.32
N LEU A 434 19.31 -0.97 -4.68
CA LEU A 434 19.24 0.31 -5.40
C LEU A 434 20.54 0.68 -6.10
N SER A 435 21.70 0.35 -5.52
CA SER A 435 23.01 0.57 -6.14
C SER A 435 23.27 -0.41 -7.29
N ASN A 436 22.93 -1.68 -7.13
CA ASN A 436 23.01 -2.69 -8.17
C ASN A 436 22.09 -2.37 -9.36
N LEU A 437 20.90 -1.80 -9.10
CA LEU A 437 20.00 -1.33 -10.16
C LEU A 437 20.60 -0.18 -10.98
N LYS A 438 21.29 0.75 -10.31
CA LYS A 438 22.01 1.86 -10.97
C LYS A 438 23.23 1.37 -11.75
N GLU A 439 23.97 0.39 -11.21
CA GLU A 439 25.13 -0.19 -11.89
C GLU A 439 24.72 -1.07 -13.07
N ASP A 440 23.65 -1.87 -12.95
CA ASP A 440 23.12 -2.66 -14.07
C ASP A 440 22.57 -1.78 -15.20
N LEU A 441 21.96 -0.64 -14.87
CA LEU A 441 21.53 0.36 -15.83
C LEU A 441 22.72 1.06 -16.50
N ALA A 442 23.79 1.34 -15.75
CA ALA A 442 25.01 1.97 -16.27
C ALA A 442 25.89 1.01 -17.10
N GLN A 443 25.93 -0.29 -16.76
CA GLN A 443 26.67 -1.32 -17.50
C GLN A 443 25.95 -1.77 -18.76
N GLY A 444 24.60 -1.72 -18.80
CA GLY A 444 23.80 -1.99 -20.00
C GLY A 444 24.09 -0.99 -21.15
N VAL A 445 24.61 0.20 -20.83
CA VAL A 445 24.98 1.25 -21.80
C VAL A 445 26.41 1.07 -22.38
N ARG A 446 27.28 0.29 -21.71
CA ARG A 446 28.68 0.15 -22.10
C ARG A 446 29.06 -1.14 -22.85
N GLY A 447 28.14 -2.09 -23.02
CA GLY A 447 28.44 -3.44 -23.48
C GLY A 447 27.83 -3.85 -24.81
N GLN A 448 27.90 -3.03 -25.87
CA GLN A 448 27.62 -3.51 -27.23
C GLN A 448 28.66 -3.06 -28.23
N ALA A 449 29.76 -3.81 -28.29
CA ALA A 449 30.60 -3.92 -29.47
C ALA A 449 31.22 -5.32 -29.51
N SER A 450 30.50 -6.29 -30.05
CA SER A 450 31.02 -7.47 -30.79
C SER A 450 29.91 -8.46 -31.10
N SER A 451 29.92 -8.92 -32.33
CA SER A 451 28.93 -9.65 -33.12
C SER A 451 28.69 -11.13 -32.72
N PRO A 452 27.80 -11.86 -33.44
CA PRO A 452 26.84 -12.78 -32.87
C PRO A 452 27.17 -14.28 -33.04
N ARG A 453 26.64 -15.14 -32.19
CA ARG A 453 26.33 -16.54 -32.53
C ARG A 453 25.01 -16.97 -31.87
N ALA A 454 24.21 -17.58 -32.69
CA ALA A 454 22.91 -18.15 -32.38
C ALA A 454 22.98 -19.36 -31.42
N ASP A 455 22.03 -19.49 -30.49
CA ASP A 455 21.23 -20.72 -30.34
C ASP A 455 20.06 -20.57 -29.38
N GLN A 456 18.97 -21.14 -29.77
CA GLN A 456 17.74 -21.72 -29.22
C GLN A 456 17.18 -21.35 -27.84
N GLY A 457 16.00 -20.75 -27.87
CA GLY A 457 14.76 -21.17 -27.19
C GLY A 457 14.73 -21.31 -25.66
N LYS A 458 14.39 -20.23 -24.95
CA LYS A 458 13.66 -20.26 -23.66
C LYS A 458 12.82 -18.99 -23.55
N GLY A 459 11.56 -19.15 -23.11
CA GLY A 459 10.61 -18.05 -22.99
C GLY A 459 11.17 -16.85 -22.19
N GLU A 460 11.17 -15.71 -22.82
CA GLU A 460 11.65 -14.45 -22.23
C GLU A 460 10.74 -14.05 -21.05
N SER A 461 11.33 -13.76 -19.90
CA SER A 461 10.64 -13.25 -18.73
C SER A 461 10.06 -11.85 -19.00
N SER A 462 8.98 -11.47 -18.32
CA SER A 462 8.39 -10.13 -18.44
C SER A 462 9.39 -9.00 -18.18
N LEU A 463 10.43 -9.30 -17.40
CA LEU A 463 11.55 -8.40 -17.09
C LEU A 463 12.44 -8.13 -18.33
N SER A 464 12.68 -9.16 -19.17
CA SER A 464 13.49 -9.01 -20.39
C SER A 464 12.77 -8.12 -21.40
N LYS A 465 11.45 -8.23 -21.50
CA LYS A 465 10.62 -7.40 -22.40
C LYS A 465 10.51 -5.96 -21.90
N ALA A 466 10.36 -5.74 -20.58
CA ALA A 466 10.41 -4.40 -19.99
C ALA A 466 11.78 -3.75 -20.18
N LYS A 467 12.87 -4.50 -20.03
CA LYS A 467 14.23 -4.04 -20.25
C LYS A 467 14.47 -3.70 -21.72
N GLN A 468 13.99 -4.51 -22.66
CA GLN A 468 14.06 -4.21 -24.11
C GLN A 468 13.22 -3.01 -24.52
N ALA A 469 12.01 -2.87 -23.96
CA ALA A 469 11.16 -1.70 -24.21
C ALA A 469 11.79 -0.43 -23.67
N PHE A 470 12.40 -0.47 -22.49
CA PHE A 470 13.13 0.67 -21.90
C PHE A 470 14.39 1.01 -22.68
N THR A 471 15.20 0.03 -23.09
CA THR A 471 16.41 0.28 -23.90
C THR A 471 16.07 0.88 -25.26
N LYS A 472 15.07 0.34 -25.97
CA LYS A 472 14.60 0.91 -27.24
C LYS A 472 14.00 2.30 -27.10
N PHE A 473 13.41 2.62 -25.94
CA PHE A 473 12.85 3.93 -25.66
C PHE A 473 13.95 4.94 -25.30
N ALA A 474 14.92 4.53 -24.48
CA ALA A 474 16.09 5.36 -24.15
C ALA A 474 16.94 5.68 -25.38
N GLU A 475 17.17 4.72 -26.29
CA GLU A 475 17.87 4.92 -27.56
C GLU A 475 17.16 5.87 -28.55
N LYS A 476 15.83 6.08 -28.37
CA LYS A 476 15.06 7.06 -29.15
C LYS A 476 15.04 8.46 -28.54
N LEU A 477 15.44 8.60 -27.28
CA LEU A 477 15.42 9.88 -26.54
C LEU A 477 16.78 10.55 -26.45
N PHE A 478 17.85 9.80 -26.67
CA PHE A 478 19.23 10.24 -26.74
C PHE A 478 19.84 9.88 -28.11
#